data_0cd8e160a03fbb0a5374482ff83f2aac
#
_entry.id   0cd8e160a03fbb0a5374482ff83f2aac
#
_cell.length_a   1.000
_cell.length_b   1.000
_cell.length_c   1.000
_cell.angle_alpha   90.00
_cell.angle_beta   90.00
_cell.angle_gamma   90.00
#
_symmetry.space_group_name_H-M   'P 1'
#
loop_
_entity.id
_entity.type
_entity.pdbx_description
1 polymer ?
#
loop_
_entity_poly.entity_id
_entity_poly.type
_entity_poly.pdbx_seq_one_letter_code
_entity_poly.pdbx_strand_id
1 'polypeptide(L)'
;AGMALSLGAAQRKNKAYEDYIRQYHKIAVEEMKRYHIPASITLAQGLLESGAGRSELARKSNNHFGIKCGRSWDGRTVRADDDAPNECFRAYRHAKDSYRDHSKFLRTGARYAFLFRLKITDYKGWARGLKKAGYATDPRYADRLINIIELYDLDRYDSKKGLEWAEEFPNPHQPYL
;
A
#
# COMPACT_ATOMS: atom_id res chain seq x y z
N ALA A 1 16.82 -17.91 33.42
CA ALA A 1 16.44 -16.52 33.26
C ALA A 1 15.61 -16.43 32.00
N GLY A 2 14.30 -16.61 32.14
CA GLY A 2 13.37 -16.49 31.04
C GLY A 2 13.34 -15.05 30.59
N MET A 3 13.86 -14.78 29.40
CA MET A 3 13.39 -13.62 28.69
C MET A 3 11.92 -13.87 28.40
N ALA A 4 11.08 -13.36 29.25
CA ALA A 4 9.76 -12.97 28.85
C ALA A 4 10.00 -11.91 27.79
N LEU A 5 10.17 -12.35 26.57
CA LEU A 5 9.98 -11.50 25.44
C LEU A 5 8.65 -10.81 25.68
N SER A 6 8.73 -9.54 25.82
CA SER A 6 7.59 -8.70 25.89
C SER A 6 6.73 -8.93 24.64
N LEU A 7 5.88 -9.94 24.72
CA LEU A 7 4.63 -9.98 23.98
C LEU A 7 3.82 -8.71 24.27
N GLY A 8 4.35 -7.84 25.07
CA GLY A 8 3.70 -6.66 25.55
C GLY A 8 4.11 -5.35 24.92
N ALA A 9 4.92 -5.33 23.90
CA ALA A 9 4.90 -4.20 22.99
C ALA A 9 3.87 -4.49 21.89
N ALA A 10 2.62 -4.68 22.28
CA ALA A 10 1.50 -4.55 21.37
C ALA A 10 1.75 -3.25 20.60
N GLN A 11 1.91 -3.34 19.29
CA GLN A 11 2.06 -2.19 18.44
C GLN A 11 0.90 -1.25 18.76
N ARG A 12 1.21 -0.10 19.31
CA ARG A 12 0.20 0.90 19.61
C ARG A 12 -0.08 1.69 18.34
N LYS A 13 -1.35 2.03 18.14
CA LYS A 13 -1.74 2.97 17.10
C LYS A 13 -0.94 4.27 17.28
N ASN A 14 -0.44 4.82 16.19
CA ASN A 14 0.21 6.11 16.21
C ASN A 14 -0.51 7.12 15.32
N LYS A 15 -0.35 8.38 15.67
CA LYS A 15 -1.05 9.48 14.99
C LYS A 15 -0.67 9.61 13.52
N ALA A 16 0.60 9.40 13.17
CA ALA A 16 1.05 9.52 11.79
C ALA A 16 0.35 8.50 10.89
N TYR A 17 0.17 7.27 11.37
CA TYR A 17 -0.55 6.22 10.63
C TYR A 17 -2.04 6.55 10.53
N GLU A 18 -2.66 7.01 11.62
CA GLU A 18 -4.08 7.40 11.61
C GLU A 18 -4.34 8.55 10.64
N ASP A 19 -3.48 9.56 10.62
CA ASP A 19 -3.57 10.69 9.70
C ASP A 19 -3.41 10.24 8.24
N TYR A 20 -2.50 9.32 7.98
CA TYR A 20 -2.30 8.73 6.66
C TYR A 20 -3.55 7.99 6.17
N ILE A 21 -4.14 7.15 7.01
CA ILE A 21 -5.36 6.39 6.71
C ILE A 21 -6.51 7.37 6.41
N ARG A 22 -6.66 8.40 7.22
CA ARG A 22 -7.68 9.44 7.01
C ARG A 22 -7.52 10.13 5.67
N GLN A 23 -6.30 10.38 5.26
CA GLN A 23 -6.00 11.07 4.00
C GLN A 23 -6.18 10.19 2.76
N TYR A 24 -5.82 8.90 2.83
CA TYR A 24 -5.69 8.05 1.66
C TYR A 24 -6.71 6.91 1.53
N HIS A 25 -7.53 6.64 2.54
CA HIS A 25 -8.47 5.51 2.48
C HIS A 25 -9.46 5.60 1.32
N LYS A 26 -9.95 6.79 1.00
CA LYS A 26 -10.87 6.99 -0.13
C LYS A 26 -10.23 6.62 -1.47
N ILE A 27 -8.99 7.06 -1.68
CA ILE A 27 -8.23 6.72 -2.88
C ILE A 27 -8.04 5.21 -2.97
N ALA A 28 -7.69 4.55 -1.86
CA ALA A 28 -7.53 3.11 -1.82
C ALA A 28 -8.83 2.36 -2.17
N VAL A 29 -9.98 2.84 -1.69
CA VAL A 29 -11.29 2.28 -2.02
C VAL A 29 -11.63 2.48 -3.50
N GLU A 30 -11.34 3.64 -4.06
CA GLU A 30 -11.53 3.90 -5.49
C GLU A 30 -10.68 2.96 -6.35
N GLU A 31 -9.43 2.74 -5.98
CA GLU A 31 -8.56 1.80 -6.67
C GLU A 31 -9.06 0.35 -6.53
N MET A 32 -9.64 -0.01 -5.38
CA MET A 32 -10.28 -1.31 -5.19
C MET A 32 -11.47 -1.49 -6.15
N LYS A 33 -12.34 -0.50 -6.27
CA LYS A 33 -13.47 -0.54 -7.19
C LYS A 33 -13.00 -0.74 -8.63
N ARG A 34 -11.94 -0.06 -9.02
CA ARG A 34 -11.45 -0.03 -10.40
C ARG A 34 -10.63 -1.26 -10.75
N TYR A 35 -9.75 -1.71 -9.88
CA TYR A 35 -8.74 -2.74 -10.19
C TYR A 35 -8.90 -4.03 -9.38
N HIS A 36 -9.86 -4.14 -8.48
CA HIS A 36 -10.09 -5.31 -7.63
C HIS A 36 -8.90 -5.71 -6.76
N ILE A 37 -8.23 -4.72 -6.17
CA ILE A 37 -7.21 -4.91 -5.14
C ILE A 37 -7.82 -4.50 -3.81
N PRO A 38 -7.74 -5.30 -2.74
CA PRO A 38 -8.28 -4.90 -1.44
C PRO A 38 -7.76 -3.53 -1.00
N ALA A 39 -8.65 -2.64 -0.61
CA ALA A 39 -8.28 -1.31 -0.11
C ALA A 39 -7.34 -1.43 1.10
N SER A 40 -7.55 -2.42 1.96
CA SER A 40 -6.68 -2.73 3.10
C SER A 40 -5.24 -2.99 2.67
N ILE A 41 -5.05 -3.76 1.63
CA ILE A 41 -3.73 -4.09 1.08
C ILE A 41 -3.06 -2.83 0.52
N THR A 42 -3.77 -2.07 -0.29
CA THR A 42 -3.24 -0.82 -0.84
C THR A 42 -2.82 0.16 0.25
N LEU A 43 -3.67 0.36 1.27
CA LEU A 43 -3.35 1.22 2.42
C LEU A 43 -2.16 0.71 3.22
N ALA A 44 -2.13 -0.58 3.54
CA ALA A 44 -1.04 -1.16 4.34
C ALA A 44 0.29 -1.08 3.61
N GLN A 45 0.32 -1.33 2.32
CA GLN A 45 1.53 -1.18 1.51
C GLN A 45 1.98 0.28 1.45
N GLY A 46 1.05 1.21 1.21
CA GLY A 46 1.35 2.64 1.21
C GLY A 46 1.92 3.13 2.53
N LEU A 47 1.33 2.72 3.65
CA LEU A 47 1.81 3.02 5.00
C LEU A 47 3.23 2.51 5.22
N LEU A 48 3.45 1.24 4.91
CA LEU A 48 4.73 0.57 5.19
C LEU A 48 5.85 1.08 4.29
N GLU A 49 5.61 1.19 2.99
CA GLU A 49 6.64 1.57 2.01
C GLU A 49 7.01 3.05 2.09
N SER A 50 6.09 3.91 2.48
CA SER A 50 6.33 5.36 2.54
C SER A 50 6.62 5.89 3.95
N GLY A 51 6.61 5.02 4.96
CA GLY A 51 6.67 5.47 6.35
C GLY A 51 5.54 6.45 6.66
N ALA A 52 4.31 6.09 6.33
CA ALA A 52 3.14 6.96 6.46
C ALA A 52 3.28 8.29 5.66
N GLY A 53 3.90 8.22 4.49
CA GLY A 53 4.13 9.37 3.61
C GLY A 53 5.27 10.28 4.06
N ARG A 54 6.00 9.93 5.11
CA ARG A 54 6.99 10.80 5.76
C ARG A 54 8.43 10.49 5.36
N SER A 55 8.71 9.38 4.68
CA SER A 55 10.05 9.06 4.24
C SER A 55 10.57 10.12 3.26
N GLU A 56 11.88 10.30 3.22
CA GLU A 56 12.51 11.23 2.28
C GLU A 56 12.16 10.88 0.83
N LEU A 57 12.22 9.60 0.48
CA LEU A 57 11.86 9.14 -0.85
C LEU A 57 10.40 9.48 -1.21
N ALA A 58 9.45 9.20 -0.31
CA ALA A 58 8.04 9.49 -0.55
C ALA A 58 7.78 11.00 -0.73
N ARG A 59 8.44 11.84 0.07
CA ARG A 59 8.30 13.30 -0.04
C ARG A 59 8.88 13.87 -1.34
N LYS A 60 10.01 13.33 -1.79
CA LYS A 60 10.67 13.78 -3.02
C LYS A 60 9.99 13.28 -4.29
N SER A 61 9.49 12.05 -4.27
CA SER A 61 9.01 11.35 -5.45
C SER A 61 7.49 11.23 -5.55
N ASN A 62 6.75 11.46 -4.47
CA ASN A 62 5.33 11.09 -4.33
C ASN A 62 5.07 9.59 -4.58
N ASN A 63 6.09 8.76 -4.50
CA ASN A 63 6.02 7.32 -4.68
C ASN A 63 5.82 6.66 -3.33
N HIS A 64 4.58 6.29 -3.01
CA HIS A 64 4.22 5.69 -1.73
C HIS A 64 4.41 4.19 -1.67
N PHE A 65 4.76 3.56 -2.78
CA PHE A 65 4.83 2.10 -2.89
C PHE A 65 6.22 1.56 -3.20
N GLY A 66 7.21 2.42 -3.29
CA GLY A 66 8.58 2.01 -3.59
C GLY A 66 8.73 1.39 -4.98
N ILE A 67 7.94 1.81 -5.96
CA ILE A 67 7.99 1.25 -7.30
C ILE A 67 9.25 1.71 -8.01
N LYS A 68 10.08 0.74 -8.42
CA LYS A 68 11.31 0.99 -9.16
C LYS A 68 11.01 1.29 -10.62
N CYS A 69 11.94 1.97 -11.29
CA CYS A 69 11.75 2.41 -12.68
C CYS A 69 11.42 1.25 -13.62
N GLY A 70 12.12 0.12 -13.49
CA GLY A 70 11.96 -0.96 -14.44
C GLY A 70 12.40 -0.55 -15.85
N ARG A 71 12.05 -1.36 -16.86
CA ARG A 71 12.50 -1.15 -18.24
C ARG A 71 11.58 -0.23 -19.06
N SER A 72 10.32 -0.14 -18.70
CA SER A 72 9.29 0.56 -19.51
C SER A 72 8.91 1.93 -18.98
N TRP A 73 9.45 2.35 -17.81
CA TRP A 73 9.14 3.64 -17.24
C TRP A 73 9.87 4.76 -17.97
N ASP A 74 9.13 5.69 -18.50
CA ASP A 74 9.63 6.88 -19.22
C ASP A 74 9.32 8.21 -18.51
N GLY A 75 8.69 8.14 -17.34
CA GLY A 75 8.37 9.30 -16.52
C GLY A 75 9.56 9.82 -15.70
N ARG A 76 9.29 10.77 -14.81
CA ARG A 76 10.29 11.32 -13.89
C ARG A 76 10.81 10.26 -12.94
N THR A 77 12.04 10.42 -12.49
CA THR A 77 12.74 9.49 -11.62
C THR A 77 13.42 10.20 -10.47
N VAL A 78 13.61 9.44 -9.37
CA VAL A 78 14.40 9.84 -8.20
C VAL A 78 15.35 8.70 -7.88
N ARG A 79 16.57 9.01 -7.51
CA ARG A 79 17.55 8.02 -7.05
C ARG A 79 17.58 7.98 -5.53
N ALA A 80 17.62 6.78 -4.98
CA ALA A 80 17.74 6.55 -3.55
C ALA A 80 18.36 5.17 -3.28
N ASP A 81 18.97 5.04 -2.10
CA ASP A 81 19.46 3.76 -1.65
C ASP A 81 18.31 2.91 -1.11
N ASP A 82 18.34 1.62 -1.44
CA ASP A 82 17.38 0.62 -0.97
C ASP A 82 18.09 -0.73 -0.88
N ASP A 83 17.61 -1.80 -1.51
CA ASP A 83 18.29 -3.10 -1.57
C ASP A 83 19.68 -2.98 -2.20
N ALA A 84 19.85 -2.04 -3.11
CA ALA A 84 21.12 -1.64 -3.69
C ALA A 84 21.31 -0.12 -3.59
N PRO A 85 22.55 0.39 -3.63
CA PRO A 85 22.79 1.82 -3.64
C PRO A 85 22.30 2.47 -4.94
N ASN A 86 21.84 3.71 -4.84
CA ASN A 86 21.49 4.56 -5.98
C ASN A 86 20.48 3.93 -6.96
N GLU A 87 19.45 3.26 -6.42
CA GLU A 87 18.40 2.68 -7.24
C GLU A 87 17.46 3.72 -7.84
N CYS A 88 16.92 3.42 -9.02
CA CYS A 88 15.96 4.26 -9.72
C CYS A 88 14.53 3.99 -9.22
N PHE A 89 13.88 5.03 -8.72
CA PHE A 89 12.46 4.99 -8.34
C PHE A 89 11.64 5.89 -9.24
N ARG A 90 10.42 5.43 -9.55
CA ARG A 90 9.45 6.24 -10.28
C ARG A 90 9.05 7.46 -9.44
N ALA A 91 8.95 8.62 -10.07
CA ALA A 91 8.49 9.85 -9.43
C ALA A 91 7.21 10.34 -10.07
N TYR A 92 6.28 10.79 -9.23
CA TYR A 92 4.95 11.21 -9.65
C TYR A 92 4.70 12.67 -9.27
N ARG A 93 3.78 13.29 -9.98
CA ARG A 93 3.36 14.66 -9.68
C ARG A 93 2.57 14.75 -8.38
N HIS A 94 1.74 13.73 -8.11
CA HIS A 94 0.90 13.64 -6.90
C HIS A 94 0.96 12.23 -6.32
N ALA A 95 0.77 12.12 -5.00
CA ALA A 95 0.73 10.82 -4.33
C ALA A 95 -0.36 9.90 -4.90
N LYS A 96 -1.52 10.43 -5.25
CA LYS A 96 -2.62 9.66 -5.87
C LYS A 96 -2.19 8.99 -7.17
N ASP A 97 -1.26 9.56 -7.91
CA ASP A 97 -0.76 8.97 -9.15
C ASP A 97 0.06 7.71 -8.84
N SER A 98 0.76 7.68 -7.71
CA SER A 98 1.43 6.47 -7.26
C SER A 98 0.46 5.36 -6.87
N TYR A 99 -0.70 5.70 -6.31
CA TYR A 99 -1.78 4.76 -6.02
C TYR A 99 -2.31 4.12 -7.30
N ARG A 100 -2.53 4.92 -8.33
CA ARG A 100 -2.97 4.43 -9.63
C ARG A 100 -1.93 3.54 -10.29
N ASP A 101 -0.68 3.96 -10.27
CA ASP A 101 0.41 3.19 -10.86
C ASP A 101 0.67 1.88 -10.10
N HIS A 102 0.54 1.89 -8.78
CA HIS A 102 0.59 0.67 -7.97
C HIS A 102 -0.48 -0.33 -8.39
N SER A 103 -1.72 0.12 -8.57
CA SER A 103 -2.81 -0.74 -9.03
C SER A 103 -2.50 -1.35 -10.40
N LYS A 104 -2.05 -0.54 -11.34
CA LYS A 104 -1.65 -1.01 -12.68
C LYS A 104 -0.47 -1.98 -12.61
N PHE A 105 0.52 -1.68 -11.78
CA PHE A 105 1.69 -2.52 -11.58
C PHE A 105 1.30 -3.94 -11.13
N LEU A 106 0.42 -4.04 -10.15
CA LEU A 106 -0.08 -5.34 -9.69
C LEU A 106 -0.97 -6.02 -10.74
N ARG A 107 -1.83 -5.25 -11.41
CA ARG A 107 -2.79 -5.80 -12.36
C ARG A 107 -2.12 -6.33 -13.63
N THR A 108 -1.07 -5.69 -14.10
CA THR A 108 -0.38 -6.04 -15.35
C THR A 108 0.84 -6.94 -15.16
N GLY A 109 1.37 -7.04 -13.95
CA GLY A 109 2.52 -7.90 -13.68
C GLY A 109 2.12 -9.38 -13.67
N ALA A 110 2.71 -10.18 -14.57
CA ALA A 110 2.38 -11.60 -14.69
C ALA A 110 2.55 -12.36 -13.36
N ARG A 111 3.58 -12.02 -12.57
CA ARG A 111 3.84 -12.66 -11.27
C ARG A 111 2.77 -12.39 -10.22
N TYR A 112 1.95 -11.36 -10.40
CA TYR A 112 0.87 -10.99 -9.49
C TYR A 112 -0.51 -11.48 -9.95
N ALA A 113 -0.63 -12.05 -11.13
CA ALA A 113 -1.92 -12.45 -11.73
C ALA A 113 -2.73 -13.39 -10.85
N PHE A 114 -2.08 -14.32 -10.14
CA PHE A 114 -2.75 -15.29 -9.27
C PHE A 114 -3.48 -14.64 -8.08
N LEU A 115 -3.05 -13.45 -7.64
CA LEU A 115 -3.68 -12.72 -6.54
C LEU A 115 -5.13 -12.38 -6.84
N PHE A 116 -5.46 -12.11 -8.08
CA PHE A 116 -6.81 -11.72 -8.50
C PHE A 116 -7.82 -12.87 -8.52
N ARG A 117 -7.39 -14.08 -8.23
CA ARG A 117 -8.26 -15.24 -7.97
C ARG A 117 -8.72 -15.31 -6.51
N LEU A 118 -8.04 -14.58 -5.61
CA LEU A 118 -8.41 -14.49 -4.21
C LEU A 118 -9.66 -13.64 -4.05
N LYS A 119 -10.43 -13.92 -2.99
CA LYS A 119 -11.54 -13.04 -2.63
C LYS A 119 -11.01 -11.65 -2.26
N ILE A 120 -11.76 -10.63 -2.58
CA ILE A 120 -11.41 -9.23 -2.25
C ILE A 120 -11.24 -9.04 -0.74
N THR A 121 -11.92 -9.83 0.07
CA THR A 121 -11.86 -9.79 1.54
C THR A 121 -10.74 -10.64 2.13
N ASP A 122 -10.00 -11.38 1.31
CA ASP A 122 -8.91 -12.25 1.77
C ASP A 122 -7.58 -11.49 1.85
N TYR A 123 -7.50 -10.50 2.73
CA TYR A 123 -6.28 -9.70 2.87
C TYR A 123 -5.07 -10.54 3.32
N LYS A 124 -5.28 -11.60 4.11
CA LYS A 124 -4.18 -12.48 4.53
C LYS A 124 -3.60 -13.24 3.34
N GLY A 125 -4.45 -13.77 2.48
CA GLY A 125 -4.03 -14.43 1.24
C GLY A 125 -3.31 -13.45 0.31
N TRP A 126 -3.81 -12.24 0.18
CA TRP A 126 -3.17 -11.18 -0.59
C TRP A 126 -1.78 -10.81 -0.05
N ALA A 127 -1.66 -10.60 1.27
CA ALA A 127 -0.38 -10.26 1.90
C ALA A 127 0.66 -11.36 1.68
N ARG A 128 0.29 -12.61 1.92
CA ARG A 128 1.18 -13.76 1.71
C ARG A 128 1.54 -13.94 0.25
N GLY A 129 0.57 -13.74 -0.63
CA GLY A 129 0.77 -13.82 -2.08
C GLY A 129 1.73 -12.75 -2.60
N LEU A 130 1.63 -11.52 -2.12
CA LEU A 130 2.56 -10.44 -2.46
C LEU A 130 4.00 -10.79 -2.07
N LYS A 131 4.20 -11.33 -0.87
CA LYS A 131 5.53 -11.80 -0.45
C LYS A 131 6.02 -12.94 -1.33
N LYS A 132 5.19 -13.93 -1.60
CA LYS A 132 5.52 -15.06 -2.47
C LYS A 132 5.90 -14.61 -3.89
N ALA A 133 5.21 -13.61 -4.43
CA ALA A 133 5.49 -13.05 -5.74
C ALA A 133 6.75 -12.17 -5.78
N GLY A 134 7.36 -11.89 -4.63
CA GLY A 134 8.59 -11.12 -4.55
C GLY A 134 8.41 -9.60 -4.57
N TYR A 135 7.27 -9.10 -4.07
CA TYR A 135 7.05 -7.64 -3.99
C TYR A 135 8.12 -6.95 -3.13
N ALA A 136 8.54 -7.57 -2.06
CA ALA A 136 9.58 -7.08 -1.17
C ALA A 136 10.51 -8.21 -0.73
N THR A 137 11.73 -7.84 -0.38
CA THR A 137 12.77 -8.78 0.07
C THR A 137 12.64 -9.16 1.54
N ASP A 138 12.01 -8.31 2.36
CA ASP A 138 11.80 -8.55 3.78
C ASP A 138 11.03 -9.86 4.01
N PRO A 139 11.60 -10.86 4.72
CA PRO A 139 10.92 -12.13 4.99
C PRO A 139 9.65 -11.97 5.83
N ARG A 140 9.50 -10.85 6.55
CA ARG A 140 8.33 -10.54 7.39
C ARG A 140 7.30 -9.65 6.68
N TYR A 141 7.45 -9.43 5.40
CA TYR A 141 6.60 -8.48 4.67
C TYR A 141 5.11 -8.78 4.82
N ALA A 142 4.71 -10.05 4.63
CA ALA A 142 3.32 -10.46 4.80
C ALA A 142 2.80 -10.20 6.22
N ASP A 143 3.58 -10.58 7.24
CA ASP A 143 3.19 -10.37 8.64
C ASP A 143 3.07 -8.88 8.98
N ARG A 144 3.96 -8.04 8.46
CA ARG A 144 3.89 -6.59 8.66
C ARG A 144 2.61 -5.99 8.06
N LEU A 145 2.24 -6.41 6.85
CA LEU A 145 0.98 -5.98 6.22
C LEU A 145 -0.23 -6.42 7.03
N ILE A 146 -0.27 -7.69 7.42
CA ILE A 146 -1.38 -8.24 8.21
C ILE A 146 -1.51 -7.51 9.54
N ASN A 147 -0.40 -7.28 10.24
CA ASN A 147 -0.40 -6.57 11.52
C ASN A 147 -0.94 -5.15 11.39
N ILE A 148 -0.54 -4.41 10.36
CA ILE A 148 -1.06 -3.07 10.10
C ILE A 148 -2.57 -3.12 9.83
N ILE A 149 -3.01 -4.02 8.98
CA ILE A 149 -4.43 -4.18 8.64
C ILE A 149 -5.26 -4.47 9.88
N GLU A 150 -4.81 -5.41 10.71
CA GLU A 150 -5.54 -5.81 11.91
C GLU A 150 -5.50 -4.75 13.01
N LEU A 151 -4.36 -4.08 13.22
CA LEU A 151 -4.23 -3.02 14.21
C LEU A 151 -5.14 -1.81 13.93
N TYR A 152 -5.27 -1.44 12.68
CA TYR A 152 -6.06 -0.26 12.26
C TYR A 152 -7.42 -0.62 11.64
N ASP A 153 -7.83 -1.88 11.70
CA ASP A 153 -9.11 -2.36 11.14
C ASP A 153 -9.30 -1.98 9.67
N LEU A 154 -8.25 -2.06 8.87
CA LEU A 154 -8.28 -1.62 7.48
C LEU A 154 -9.14 -2.54 6.59
N ASP A 155 -9.37 -3.79 6.99
CA ASP A 155 -10.22 -4.73 6.28
C ASP A 155 -11.69 -4.28 6.21
N ARG A 156 -12.12 -3.36 7.07
CA ARG A 156 -13.44 -2.72 6.97
C ARG A 156 -13.67 -2.03 5.63
N TYR A 157 -12.62 -1.53 4.99
CA TYR A 157 -12.72 -0.88 3.68
C TYR A 157 -12.89 -1.86 2.52
N ASP A 158 -12.67 -3.15 2.73
CA ASP A 158 -12.77 -4.18 1.70
C ASP A 158 -14.21 -4.70 1.51
N SER A 159 -15.09 -4.35 2.42
CA SER A 159 -16.50 -4.75 2.39
C SER A 159 -17.36 -3.77 1.57
N LYS A 160 -18.58 -4.22 1.20
CA LYS A 160 -19.58 -3.36 0.56
C LYS A 160 -19.87 -2.10 1.37
N LYS A 161 -19.90 -2.19 2.70
CA LYS A 161 -20.09 -1.06 3.60
C LYS A 161 -18.97 -0.02 3.47
N GLY A 162 -17.73 -0.45 3.31
CA GLY A 162 -16.60 0.43 3.04
C GLY A 162 -16.75 1.17 1.71
N LEU A 163 -17.27 0.50 0.69
CA LEU A 163 -17.55 1.09 -0.62
C LEU A 163 -18.67 2.15 -0.54
N GLU A 164 -19.75 1.86 0.18
CA GLU A 164 -20.85 2.80 0.40
C GLU A 164 -20.38 4.06 1.14
N TRP A 165 -19.56 3.87 2.17
CA TRP A 165 -19.02 4.99 2.93
C TRP A 165 -18.12 5.90 2.09
N ALA A 166 -17.36 5.36 1.14
CA ALA A 166 -16.53 6.16 0.24
C ALA A 166 -17.36 6.98 -0.74
N GLU A 167 -18.55 6.50 -1.10
CA GLU A 167 -19.51 7.25 -1.92
C GLU A 167 -20.18 8.39 -1.14
N GLU A 168 -20.46 8.17 0.15
CA GLU A 168 -21.05 9.17 1.04
C GLU A 168 -20.11 10.36 1.29
N PHE A 169 -18.80 10.12 1.25
CA PHE A 169 -17.80 11.17 1.46
C PHE A 169 -16.86 11.27 0.23
N PRO A 170 -17.35 11.79 -0.90
CA PRO A 170 -16.51 11.90 -2.09
C PRO A 170 -15.27 12.75 -1.83
N ASN A 171 -14.16 12.36 -2.43
CA ASN A 171 -12.92 13.09 -2.31
C ASN A 171 -13.07 14.50 -2.90
N PRO A 172 -12.92 15.59 -2.10
CA PRO A 172 -13.11 16.95 -2.59
C PRO A 172 -12.12 17.38 -3.67
N HIS A 173 -11.05 16.61 -3.87
CA HIS A 173 -10.01 16.88 -4.86
C HIS A 173 -10.13 16.03 -6.13
N GLN A 174 -11.18 15.22 -6.24
CA GLN A 174 -11.41 14.44 -7.45
C GLN A 174 -12.33 15.20 -8.38
N PRO A 175 -11.87 15.55 -9.59
CA PRO A 175 -12.78 16.10 -10.60
C PRO A 175 -13.82 15.02 -10.93
N TYR A 176 -15.06 15.40 -10.88
CA TYR A 176 -16.16 14.57 -11.33
C TYR A 176 -15.88 14.13 -12.78
N LEU A 177 -15.82 12.82 -12.98
CA LEU A 177 -15.80 12.28 -14.33
C LEU A 177 -17.17 12.47 -14.99
#